data_a4aa67da8aa9ecef0c96465663ce19dc
#
_entry.id   a4aa67da8aa9ecef0c96465663ce19dc
#
_cell.length_a   1.000
_cell.length_b   1.000
_cell.length_c   1.000
_cell.angle_alpha   90.00
_cell.angle_beta   90.00
_cell.angle_gamma   90.00
#
_symmetry.space_group_name_H-M   'P 1'
#
loop_
_entity.id
_entity.type
_entity.pdbx_description
1 polymer ?
#
loop_
_entity_poly.entity_id
_entity_poly.type
_entity_poly.pdbx_seq_one_letter_code
_entity_poly.pdbx_strand_id
1 'polypeptide(L)'
;MRYPILILFFVAFVSIGLSQGAYEGPSLIYTNQVSGGAQLSTAGWGVQFNSGKYEGFYKIKTKSLEFVKIKHPKEFKLPNQGRDNSRRFAYGKLNAFQSLRFLCGANKIVSNKIRHGAVAIGYKWGLGPNLGFLKPIYVEISKNTDASVAIERYDPEIHDFNVINGRANFLRGLNEMKLTFGAVAKIAATFEYSGENEGVQQLEVGVVLDAFLNKVPIMIEEANNQRFFPSIFICYSVGKKYDKR
;
A
#
# COMPACT_ATOMS: atom_id res chain seq x y z
N MET A 1 -24.24 -3.47 22.06
CA MET A 1 -24.83 -2.22 21.54
C MET A 1 -23.93 -1.02 21.84
N ARG A 2 -22.73 -0.90 21.20
CA ARG A 2 -21.74 0.18 21.48
C ARG A 2 -21.26 0.94 20.24
N TYR A 3 -21.87 0.72 19.07
CA TYR A 3 -21.41 1.32 17.80
C TYR A 3 -22.19 2.54 17.27
N PRO A 4 -23.39 2.92 17.75
CA PRO A 4 -24.09 4.10 17.22
C PRO A 4 -23.41 5.43 17.56
N ILE A 5 -22.65 5.49 18.66
CA ILE A 5 -21.96 6.74 19.10
C ILE A 5 -20.77 7.07 18.17
N LEU A 6 -20.06 6.06 17.66
CA LEU A 6 -18.91 6.27 16.77
C LEU A 6 -19.35 6.75 15.39
N ILE A 7 -20.49 6.27 14.90
CA ILE A 7 -21.08 6.70 13.62
C ILE A 7 -21.61 8.14 13.75
N LEU A 8 -22.21 8.50 14.87
CA LEU A 8 -22.70 9.86 15.12
C LEU A 8 -21.55 10.86 15.21
N PHE A 9 -20.40 10.48 15.74
CA PHE A 9 -19.19 11.33 15.79
C PHE A 9 -18.60 11.56 14.41
N PHE A 10 -18.65 10.56 13.52
CA PHE A 10 -18.17 10.67 12.15
C PHE A 10 -19.07 11.55 11.28
N VAL A 11 -20.40 11.48 11.46
CA VAL A 11 -21.37 12.32 10.75
C VAL A 11 -21.31 13.78 11.21
N ALA A 12 -21.07 14.05 12.51
CA ALA A 12 -20.94 15.41 13.05
C ALA A 12 -19.69 16.14 12.53
N PHE A 13 -18.61 15.41 12.18
CA PHE A 13 -17.39 16.01 11.65
C PHE A 13 -17.53 16.46 10.18
N VAL A 14 -18.48 15.91 9.44
CA VAL A 14 -18.72 16.23 8.01
C VAL A 14 -19.51 17.55 7.87
N SER A 15 -20.30 17.94 8.86
CA SER A 15 -21.20 19.09 8.76
C SER A 15 -20.57 20.47 9.08
N ILE A 16 -19.32 20.51 9.56
CA ILE A 16 -18.65 21.78 9.93
C ILE A 16 -17.98 22.49 8.74
N GLY A 17 -17.91 21.83 7.55
CA GLY A 17 -17.11 22.29 6.42
C GLY A 17 -17.81 23.14 5.35
N LEU A 18 -19.08 23.54 5.51
CA LEU A 18 -19.86 24.13 4.39
C LEU A 18 -20.01 25.66 4.42
N SER A 19 -19.27 26.38 5.25
CA SER A 19 -19.29 27.86 5.24
C SER A 19 -17.99 28.40 4.66
N GLN A 20 -17.91 28.56 3.32
CA GLN A 20 -16.81 29.33 2.73
C GLN A 20 -17.30 30.14 1.54
N GLY A 21 -17.19 31.46 1.68
CA GLY A 21 -17.45 32.43 0.64
C GLY A 21 -16.56 32.22 -0.59
N ALA A 22 -17.08 32.61 -1.74
CA ALA A 22 -16.38 32.57 -3.01
C ALA A 22 -15.11 33.44 -2.93
N TYR A 23 -13.94 32.78 -2.94
CA TYR A 23 -12.65 33.45 -3.12
C TYR A 23 -12.26 33.33 -4.60
N GLU A 24 -11.94 34.47 -5.23
CA GLU A 24 -11.34 34.46 -6.57
C GLU A 24 -10.02 33.69 -6.52
N GLY A 25 -10.03 32.47 -7.03
CA GLY A 25 -8.88 31.57 -6.99
C GLY A 25 -7.74 32.08 -7.88
N PRO A 26 -6.50 31.80 -7.51
CA PRO A 26 -5.33 32.10 -8.32
C PRO A 26 -5.46 31.44 -9.70
N SER A 27 -5.06 32.18 -10.75
CA SER A 27 -5.00 31.65 -12.11
C SER A 27 -4.20 30.34 -12.13
N LEU A 28 -4.74 29.30 -12.81
CA LEU A 28 -4.02 28.05 -13.03
C LEU A 28 -2.76 28.33 -13.84
N ILE A 29 -1.62 28.35 -13.17
CA ILE A 29 -0.29 28.52 -13.81
C ILE A 29 0.22 27.17 -14.34
N TYR A 30 -0.19 26.04 -13.72
CA TYR A 30 0.29 24.71 -14.04
C TYR A 30 -0.84 23.79 -14.50
N THR A 31 -0.58 23.05 -15.57
CA THR A 31 -1.57 22.11 -16.14
C THR A 31 -1.36 20.65 -15.70
N ASN A 32 -0.15 20.30 -15.26
CA ASN A 32 0.20 18.94 -14.87
C ASN A 32 0.94 18.92 -13.52
N GLN A 33 0.90 17.76 -12.88
CA GLN A 33 1.71 17.48 -11.71
C GLN A 33 2.23 16.05 -11.75
N VAL A 34 3.38 15.83 -11.13
CA VAL A 34 3.96 14.51 -10.93
C VAL A 34 4.45 14.42 -9.50
N SER A 35 4.20 13.29 -8.86
CA SER A 35 4.68 13.05 -7.48
C SER A 35 5.02 11.59 -7.28
N GLY A 36 6.02 11.35 -6.41
CA GLY A 36 6.40 10.05 -5.92
C GLY A 36 6.28 10.01 -4.39
N GLY A 37 5.93 8.87 -3.83
CA GLY A 37 5.76 8.77 -2.39
C GLY A 37 5.92 7.36 -1.85
N ALA A 38 6.06 7.29 -0.53
CA ALA A 38 6.07 6.05 0.23
C ALA A 38 4.79 5.93 1.05
N GLN A 39 4.23 4.74 1.09
CA GLN A 39 3.03 4.45 1.86
C GLN A 39 3.27 3.34 2.88
N LEU A 40 2.65 3.51 4.04
CA LEU A 40 2.50 2.50 5.07
C LEU A 40 1.04 2.14 5.18
N SER A 41 0.74 0.86 5.31
CA SER A 41 -0.62 0.37 5.47
C SER A 41 -0.69 -0.73 6.52
N THR A 42 -1.89 -1.01 7.01
CA THR A 42 -2.12 -2.13 7.93
C THR A 42 -1.72 -3.47 7.32
N ALA A 43 -1.77 -3.59 5.99
CA ALA A 43 -1.35 -4.80 5.27
C ALA A 43 0.15 -4.82 4.92
N GLY A 44 0.88 -3.70 5.00
CA GLY A 44 2.31 -3.66 4.69
C GLY A 44 2.81 -2.28 4.30
N TRP A 45 3.74 -2.21 3.36
CA TRP A 45 4.33 -0.97 2.87
C TRP A 45 4.44 -0.98 1.35
N GLY A 46 4.58 0.20 0.76
CA GLY A 46 4.73 0.33 -0.67
C GLY A 46 5.28 1.68 -1.09
N VAL A 47 5.42 1.83 -2.39
CA VAL A 47 5.79 3.07 -3.05
C VAL A 47 4.73 3.40 -4.09
N GLN A 48 4.48 4.69 -4.31
CA GLN A 48 3.54 5.15 -5.32
C GLN A 48 4.16 6.22 -6.21
N PHE A 49 3.73 6.24 -7.44
CA PHE A 49 4.00 7.28 -8.42
C PHE A 49 2.67 7.80 -8.95
N ASN A 50 2.48 9.11 -8.91
CA ASN A 50 1.25 9.76 -9.36
C ASN A 50 1.55 10.74 -10.48
N SER A 51 0.70 10.73 -11.49
CA SER A 51 0.63 11.75 -12.53
C SER A 51 -0.77 12.35 -12.51
N GLY A 52 -0.86 13.66 -12.40
CA GLY A 52 -2.11 14.41 -12.34
C GLY A 52 -2.20 15.43 -13.47
N LYS A 53 -3.40 15.62 -14.01
CA LYS A 53 -3.73 16.68 -14.95
C LYS A 53 -4.87 17.53 -14.35
N TYR A 54 -4.67 18.82 -14.27
CA TYR A 54 -5.68 19.77 -13.79
C TYR A 54 -6.84 19.87 -14.79
N GLU A 55 -8.07 19.66 -14.33
CA GLU A 55 -9.32 19.88 -15.07
C GLU A 55 -10.08 21.09 -14.50
N GLY A 56 -9.38 22.12 -14.11
CA GLY A 56 -9.91 23.30 -13.44
C GLY A 56 -9.26 23.52 -12.09
N PHE A 57 -9.77 24.49 -11.33
CA PHE A 57 -9.17 24.91 -10.06
C PHE A 57 -9.25 23.88 -8.93
N TYR A 58 -10.27 23.00 -8.98
CA TYR A 58 -10.61 22.12 -7.85
C TYR A 58 -10.53 20.64 -8.19
N LYS A 59 -10.26 20.29 -9.46
CA LYS A 59 -10.26 18.88 -9.89
C LYS A 59 -8.99 18.52 -10.65
N ILE A 60 -8.35 17.46 -10.21
CA ILE A 60 -7.15 16.90 -10.83
C ILE A 60 -7.46 15.46 -11.22
N LYS A 61 -7.42 15.14 -12.50
CA LYS A 61 -7.44 13.75 -12.95
C LYS A 61 -6.11 13.10 -12.59
N THR A 62 -6.15 11.96 -11.91
CA THR A 62 -4.95 11.28 -11.44
C THR A 62 -4.82 9.89 -12.05
N LYS A 63 -3.58 9.56 -12.45
CA LYS A 63 -3.15 8.20 -12.77
C LYS A 63 -2.06 7.83 -11.79
N SER A 64 -2.22 6.70 -11.11
CA SER A 64 -1.27 6.26 -10.09
C SER A 64 -0.78 4.86 -10.40
N LEU A 65 0.51 4.65 -10.20
CA LEU A 65 1.17 3.35 -10.22
C LEU A 65 1.69 3.09 -8.81
N GLU A 66 1.26 2.00 -8.18
CA GLU A 66 1.66 1.66 -6.82
C GLU A 66 2.24 0.25 -6.78
N PHE A 67 3.40 0.10 -6.15
CA PHE A 67 3.97 -1.20 -5.83
C PHE A 67 3.92 -1.40 -4.33
N VAL A 68 3.17 -2.41 -3.87
CA VAL A 68 2.93 -2.65 -2.45
C VAL A 68 3.22 -4.09 -2.07
N LYS A 69 3.73 -4.26 -0.87
CA LYS A 69 3.89 -5.55 -0.23
C LYS A 69 2.72 -5.78 0.71
N ILE A 70 2.00 -6.88 0.49
CA ILE A 70 0.86 -7.28 1.29
C ILE A 70 1.26 -8.47 2.17
N LYS A 71 0.98 -8.37 3.48
CA LYS A 71 1.20 -9.40 4.48
C LYS A 71 -0.13 -10.01 4.89
N HIS A 72 -0.12 -11.28 5.23
CA HIS A 72 -1.27 -11.91 5.85
C HIS A 72 -1.41 -11.45 7.31
N PRO A 73 -2.63 -11.21 7.83
CA PRO A 73 -2.81 -10.77 9.22
C PRO A 73 -2.23 -11.72 10.27
N LYS A 74 -2.20 -13.03 9.97
CA LYS A 74 -1.61 -14.07 10.84
C LYS A 74 -0.11 -14.29 10.63
N GLU A 75 0.58 -13.45 9.86
CA GLU A 75 2.02 -13.57 9.60
C GLU A 75 2.83 -13.04 10.79
N PHE A 76 3.40 -13.94 11.59
CA PHE A 76 4.34 -13.62 12.65
C PHE A 76 5.73 -14.16 12.33
N LYS A 77 6.75 -13.37 12.61
CA LYS A 77 8.16 -13.74 12.41
C LYS A 77 8.78 -14.12 13.74
N LEU A 78 9.20 -15.35 13.84
CA LEU A 78 9.87 -15.89 15.01
C LEU A 78 11.32 -16.29 14.66
N PRO A 79 12.30 -16.02 15.52
CA PRO A 79 13.61 -16.64 15.42
C PRO A 79 13.51 -18.10 15.90
N ASN A 80 14.30 -19.00 15.34
CA ASN A 80 14.44 -20.32 15.92
C ASN A 80 15.38 -20.22 17.13
N GLN A 81 14.82 -20.35 18.33
CA GLN A 81 15.58 -20.20 19.60
C GLN A 81 16.58 -21.32 19.86
N GLY A 82 16.45 -22.45 19.19
CA GLY A 82 17.36 -23.59 19.34
C GLY A 82 18.66 -23.49 18.52
N ARG A 83 18.90 -22.36 17.81
CA ARG A 83 20.05 -22.21 16.93
C ARG A 83 20.68 -20.83 17.01
N ASP A 84 21.97 -20.77 17.21
CA ASP A 84 22.76 -19.55 17.14
C ASP A 84 22.71 -18.97 15.72
N ASN A 85 22.51 -17.64 15.60
CA ASN A 85 22.42 -16.90 14.33
C ASN A 85 21.23 -17.25 13.42
N SER A 86 20.11 -17.79 13.94
CA SER A 86 18.94 -18.07 13.14
C SER A 86 18.31 -16.79 12.60
N ARG A 87 18.05 -16.74 11.27
CA ARG A 87 17.34 -15.62 10.63
C ARG A 87 15.85 -15.76 10.88
N ARG A 88 15.19 -14.67 11.31
CA ARG A 88 13.74 -14.66 11.54
C ARG A 88 12.98 -15.10 10.29
N PHE A 89 12.09 -16.05 10.43
CA PHE A 89 11.20 -16.53 9.39
C PHE A 89 9.74 -16.55 9.88
N ALA A 90 8.80 -16.57 8.94
CA ALA A 90 7.39 -16.71 9.26
C ALA A 90 6.97 -18.15 9.03
N TYR A 91 6.70 -18.89 10.10
CA TYR A 91 6.23 -20.26 10.03
C TYR A 91 4.86 -20.32 9.35
N GLY A 92 4.64 -21.32 8.50
CA GLY A 92 3.40 -21.47 7.73
C GLY A 92 3.27 -20.51 6.55
N LYS A 93 4.28 -19.68 6.23
CA LYS A 93 4.25 -18.79 5.09
C LYS A 93 4.75 -19.48 3.82
N LEU A 94 3.83 -19.71 2.87
CA LEU A 94 4.14 -20.35 1.59
C LEU A 94 4.72 -19.36 0.57
N ASN A 95 4.12 -18.18 0.48
CA ASN A 95 4.49 -17.18 -0.52
C ASN A 95 4.64 -15.78 0.05
N ALA A 96 5.58 -15.01 -0.48
CA ALA A 96 5.62 -13.56 -0.31
C ALA A 96 4.73 -12.93 -1.37
N PHE A 97 3.81 -12.06 -0.94
CA PHE A 97 2.85 -11.44 -1.83
C PHE A 97 3.14 -9.96 -2.04
N GLN A 98 3.19 -9.56 -3.30
CA GLN A 98 3.41 -8.18 -3.75
C GLN A 98 2.36 -7.86 -4.79
N SER A 99 1.99 -6.59 -4.90
CA SER A 99 0.95 -6.14 -5.81
C SER A 99 1.38 -4.87 -6.53
N LEU A 100 1.17 -4.85 -7.83
CA LEU A 100 1.33 -3.68 -8.69
C LEU A 100 -0.07 -3.19 -9.08
N ARG A 101 -0.44 -2.01 -8.58
CA ARG A 101 -1.75 -1.39 -8.76
C ARG A 101 -1.66 -0.29 -9.79
N PHE A 102 -2.56 -0.29 -10.75
CA PHE A 102 -2.76 0.79 -11.71
C PHE A 102 -4.09 1.45 -11.42
N LEU A 103 -4.07 2.69 -10.95
CA LEU A 103 -5.28 3.41 -10.56
C LEU A 103 -5.52 4.59 -11.49
N CYS A 104 -6.76 4.73 -11.94
CA CYS A 104 -7.26 5.92 -12.60
C CYS A 104 -8.36 6.53 -11.73
N GLY A 105 -8.32 7.83 -11.54
CA GLY A 105 -9.27 8.51 -10.66
C GLY A 105 -9.14 10.02 -10.68
N ALA A 106 -9.59 10.65 -9.62
CA ALA A 106 -9.50 12.09 -9.46
C ALA A 106 -9.20 12.49 -8.00
N ASN A 107 -8.51 13.60 -7.86
CA ASN A 107 -8.38 14.33 -6.59
C ASN A 107 -9.21 15.60 -6.70
N LYS A 108 -10.16 15.80 -5.78
CA LYS A 108 -10.98 16.99 -5.68
C LYS A 108 -10.56 17.81 -4.48
N ILE A 109 -10.14 19.03 -4.72
CA ILE A 109 -9.77 20.00 -3.69
C ILE A 109 -11.04 20.59 -3.13
N VAL A 110 -11.23 20.49 -1.82
CA VAL A 110 -12.39 21.02 -1.09
C VAL A 110 -12.07 22.42 -0.53
N SER A 111 -10.87 22.57 0.05
CA SER A 111 -10.38 23.82 0.58
C SER A 111 -9.01 24.11 0.00
N ASN A 112 -8.87 25.27 -0.63
CA ASN A 112 -7.61 25.70 -1.23
C ASN A 112 -6.75 26.45 -0.19
N LYS A 113 -5.46 26.61 -0.48
CA LYS A 113 -4.53 27.39 0.35
C LYS A 113 -4.90 28.89 0.31
N ILE A 114 -5.30 29.44 1.44
CA ILE A 114 -5.67 30.86 1.55
C ILE A 114 -4.43 31.74 1.77
N ARG A 115 -3.33 31.18 2.33
CA ARG A 115 -2.07 31.89 2.65
C ARG A 115 -0.88 30.99 2.41
N HIS A 116 0.32 31.59 2.25
CA HIS A 116 1.58 30.84 2.33
C HIS A 116 1.64 30.04 3.65
N GLY A 117 1.88 28.73 3.57
CA GLY A 117 1.88 27.82 4.72
C GLY A 117 0.51 27.21 5.08
N ALA A 118 -0.57 27.59 4.41
CA ALA A 118 -1.86 26.94 4.59
C ALA A 118 -1.89 25.57 3.91
N VAL A 119 -2.73 24.67 4.44
CA VAL A 119 -2.94 23.31 3.93
C VAL A 119 -4.15 23.29 3.00
N ALA A 120 -3.99 22.79 1.77
CA ALA A 120 -5.13 22.47 0.92
C ALA A 120 -5.66 21.09 1.31
N ILE A 121 -6.97 21.00 1.49
CA ILE A 121 -7.67 19.77 1.88
C ILE A 121 -8.49 19.29 0.70
N GLY A 122 -8.42 18.00 0.40
CA GLY A 122 -9.17 17.38 -0.66
C GLY A 122 -9.50 15.92 -0.39
N TYR A 123 -10.13 15.28 -1.35
CA TYR A 123 -10.31 13.85 -1.36
C TYR A 123 -9.93 13.26 -2.72
N LYS A 124 -9.27 12.13 -2.67
CA LYS A 124 -8.79 11.38 -3.84
C LYS A 124 -9.48 10.04 -3.88
N TRP A 125 -9.93 9.64 -5.05
CA TRP A 125 -10.41 8.29 -5.30
C TRP A 125 -9.75 7.72 -6.55
N GLY A 126 -9.67 6.41 -6.62
CA GLY A 126 -9.10 5.71 -7.77
C GLY A 126 -9.58 4.27 -7.83
N LEU A 127 -9.74 3.81 -9.05
CA LEU A 127 -10.12 2.44 -9.38
C LEU A 127 -9.19 1.93 -10.48
N GLY A 128 -8.94 0.63 -10.51
CA GLY A 128 -8.19 0.04 -11.62
C GLY A 128 -7.79 -1.42 -11.43
N PRO A 129 -7.03 -1.96 -12.39
CA PRO A 129 -6.52 -3.31 -12.33
C PRO A 129 -5.38 -3.43 -11.31
N ASN A 130 -5.25 -4.64 -10.79
CA ASN A 130 -4.22 -5.02 -9.83
C ASN A 130 -3.56 -6.32 -10.28
N LEU A 131 -2.23 -6.33 -10.32
CA LEU A 131 -1.42 -7.49 -10.66
C LEU A 131 -0.66 -7.97 -9.41
N GLY A 132 -1.02 -9.14 -8.92
CA GLY A 132 -0.38 -9.76 -7.76
C GLY A 132 0.73 -10.72 -8.14
N PHE A 133 1.85 -10.66 -7.42
CA PHE A 133 3.02 -11.50 -7.57
C PHE A 133 3.18 -12.37 -6.34
N LEU A 134 3.06 -13.67 -6.51
CA LEU A 134 3.24 -14.69 -5.48
C LEU A 134 4.63 -15.32 -5.64
N LYS A 135 5.55 -14.93 -4.77
CA LYS A 135 6.91 -15.49 -4.75
C LYS A 135 7.03 -16.58 -3.70
N PRO A 136 7.38 -17.82 -4.05
CA PRO A 136 7.57 -18.90 -3.09
C PRO A 136 8.67 -18.55 -2.08
N ILE A 137 8.50 -19.00 -0.85
CA ILE A 137 9.47 -18.83 0.22
C ILE A 137 10.44 -20.03 0.20
N TYR A 138 11.72 -19.69 0.29
CA TYR A 138 12.81 -20.66 0.47
C TYR A 138 13.37 -20.52 1.89
N VAL A 139 13.66 -21.66 2.49
CA VAL A 139 14.23 -21.78 3.84
C VAL A 139 15.58 -22.48 3.81
N GLU A 140 16.41 -22.12 4.76
CA GLU A 140 17.68 -22.79 5.04
C GLU A 140 17.42 -23.86 6.08
N ILE A 141 17.69 -25.11 5.73
CA ILE A 141 17.51 -26.29 6.58
C ILE A 141 18.88 -26.87 6.94
N SER A 142 19.02 -27.30 8.19
CA SER A 142 20.18 -28.11 8.60
C SER A 142 19.83 -29.57 8.41
N LYS A 143 20.51 -30.26 7.49
CA LYS A 143 20.49 -31.71 7.42
C LYS A 143 21.42 -32.25 8.50
N ASN A 144 20.85 -33.06 9.40
CA ASN A 144 21.59 -33.72 10.49
C ASN A 144 22.88 -34.34 9.98
N THR A 145 23.95 -34.12 10.68
CA THR A 145 25.26 -34.73 10.79
C THR A 145 26.44 -33.89 10.33
N ASP A 146 26.38 -33.08 9.27
CA ASP A 146 27.57 -32.43 8.69
C ASP A 146 27.54 -30.91 8.61
N ALA A 147 26.81 -30.21 9.46
CA ALA A 147 26.66 -28.74 9.42
C ALA A 147 26.32 -28.15 8.02
N SER A 148 25.94 -28.99 7.06
CA SER A 148 25.59 -28.55 5.72
C SER A 148 24.20 -27.93 5.71
N VAL A 149 24.12 -26.65 5.27
CA VAL A 149 22.86 -25.92 5.11
C VAL A 149 22.34 -26.17 3.71
N ALA A 150 21.19 -26.85 3.61
CA ALA A 150 20.47 -26.99 2.35
C ALA A 150 19.43 -25.87 2.21
N ILE A 151 19.25 -25.35 0.99
CA ILE A 151 18.22 -24.36 0.67
C ILE A 151 17.12 -25.05 -0.10
N GLU A 152 15.94 -25.16 0.53
CA GLU A 152 14.80 -25.85 -0.06
C GLU A 152 13.58 -24.93 -0.07
N ARG A 153 12.63 -25.18 -0.99
CA ARG A 153 11.35 -24.48 -0.99
C ARG A 153 10.59 -24.90 0.27
N TYR A 154 10.02 -23.93 0.97
CA TYR A 154 9.28 -24.20 2.18
C TYR A 154 8.04 -25.07 1.88
N ASP A 155 7.96 -26.21 2.55
CA ASP A 155 6.83 -27.13 2.56
C ASP A 155 6.48 -27.43 4.01
N PRO A 156 5.26 -27.10 4.48
CA PRO A 156 4.85 -27.32 5.86
C PRO A 156 4.71 -28.79 6.25
N GLU A 157 4.53 -29.69 5.28
CA GLU A 157 4.41 -31.13 5.55
C GLU A 157 5.77 -31.80 5.83
N ILE A 158 6.84 -31.22 5.28
CA ILE A 158 8.20 -31.79 5.35
C ILE A 158 9.08 -31.03 6.33
N HIS A 159 8.90 -29.69 6.42
CA HIS A 159 9.78 -28.81 7.18
C HIS A 159 9.17 -28.43 8.54
N ASP A 160 9.52 -29.20 9.56
CA ASP A 160 9.20 -28.84 10.94
C ASP A 160 9.98 -27.61 11.42
N PHE A 161 9.41 -26.88 12.38
CA PHE A 161 10.01 -25.64 12.93
C PHE A 161 11.46 -25.82 13.40
N ASN A 162 11.74 -26.99 14.01
CA ASN A 162 13.06 -27.28 14.60
C ASN A 162 14.18 -27.51 13.55
N VAL A 163 13.83 -27.82 12.31
CA VAL A 163 14.79 -28.11 11.24
C VAL A 163 15.20 -26.86 10.47
N ILE A 164 14.41 -25.79 10.58
CA ILE A 164 14.60 -24.56 9.82
C ILE A 164 15.58 -23.65 10.54
N ASN A 165 16.70 -23.32 9.88
CA ASN A 165 17.67 -22.33 10.35
C ASN A 165 17.20 -20.90 10.14
N GLY A 166 16.37 -20.66 9.12
CA GLY A 166 15.87 -19.36 8.80
C GLY A 166 15.45 -19.20 7.34
N ARG A 167 15.19 -17.94 6.97
CA ARG A 167 14.79 -17.63 5.60
C ARG A 167 16.02 -17.52 4.70
N ALA A 168 15.98 -18.19 3.54
CA ALA A 168 16.99 -18.06 2.49
C ALA A 168 17.00 -16.67 1.84
N ASN A 169 17.98 -16.41 0.97
CA ASN A 169 18.12 -15.14 0.27
C ASN A 169 16.85 -14.78 -0.52
N PHE A 170 16.52 -13.46 -0.52
CA PHE A 170 15.34 -12.93 -1.19
C PHE A 170 15.31 -13.23 -2.70
N LEU A 171 16.44 -13.29 -3.37
CA LEU A 171 16.53 -13.55 -4.81
C LEU A 171 16.13 -14.97 -5.23
N ARG A 172 16.16 -15.95 -4.29
CA ARG A 172 15.71 -17.30 -4.55
C ARG A 172 14.20 -17.35 -4.81
N GLY A 173 13.81 -18.10 -5.84
CA GLY A 173 12.41 -18.28 -6.24
C GLY A 173 11.80 -17.12 -7.04
N LEU A 174 12.58 -16.17 -7.54
CA LEU A 174 12.08 -15.12 -8.43
C LEU A 174 11.57 -15.69 -9.76
N ASN A 175 12.22 -16.71 -10.29
CA ASN A 175 11.82 -17.37 -11.54
C ASN A 175 10.55 -18.23 -11.40
N GLU A 176 10.13 -18.52 -10.16
CA GLU A 176 8.95 -19.33 -9.84
C GLU A 176 7.76 -18.49 -9.41
N MET A 177 7.80 -17.18 -9.63
CA MET A 177 6.70 -16.30 -9.27
C MET A 177 5.44 -16.63 -10.06
N LYS A 178 4.34 -16.78 -9.34
CA LYS A 178 3.00 -16.93 -9.91
C LYS A 178 2.31 -15.59 -9.95
N LEU A 179 1.60 -15.33 -11.06
CA LEU A 179 0.82 -14.10 -11.23
C LEU A 179 -0.64 -14.37 -10.87
N THR A 180 -1.27 -13.36 -10.28
CA THR A 180 -2.72 -13.32 -10.04
C THR A 180 -3.26 -11.95 -10.41
N PHE A 181 -4.45 -11.92 -10.99
CA PHE A 181 -5.11 -10.69 -11.44
C PHE A 181 -6.20 -10.30 -10.46
N GLY A 182 -6.42 -9.01 -10.36
CA GLY A 182 -7.42 -8.44 -9.48
C GLY A 182 -7.81 -7.03 -9.88
N ALA A 183 -8.60 -6.41 -9.03
CA ALA A 183 -8.98 -5.01 -9.10
C ALA A 183 -8.67 -4.32 -7.78
N VAL A 184 -8.50 -3.02 -7.82
CA VAL A 184 -8.24 -2.20 -6.64
C VAL A 184 -9.15 -0.99 -6.63
N ALA A 185 -9.68 -0.67 -5.45
CA ALA A 185 -10.41 0.57 -5.16
C ALA A 185 -9.73 1.30 -4.01
N LYS A 186 -9.54 2.61 -4.16
CA LYS A 186 -8.87 3.47 -3.19
C LYS A 186 -9.66 4.75 -2.97
N ILE A 187 -9.80 5.17 -1.72
CA ILE A 187 -10.32 6.48 -1.33
C ILE A 187 -9.48 7.05 -0.20
N ALA A 188 -9.15 8.34 -0.28
CA ALA A 188 -8.30 9.01 0.69
C ALA A 188 -8.67 10.47 0.87
N ALA A 189 -8.45 10.98 2.07
CA ALA A 189 -8.31 12.41 2.33
C ALA A 189 -6.89 12.83 1.95
N THR A 190 -6.75 14.01 1.35
CA THR A 190 -5.47 14.56 0.89
C THR A 190 -5.21 15.90 1.57
N PHE A 191 -3.99 16.06 2.06
CA PHE A 191 -3.51 17.28 2.73
C PHE A 191 -2.25 17.76 2.01
N GLU A 192 -2.34 18.84 1.24
CA GLU A 192 -1.20 19.43 0.51
C GLU A 192 -0.72 20.69 1.24
N TYR A 193 0.55 20.69 1.68
CA TYR A 193 1.13 21.76 2.49
C TYR A 193 2.41 22.40 1.93
N SER A 194 2.70 22.21 0.64
CA SER A 194 3.86 22.84 0.02
C SER A 194 3.83 24.37 0.14
N GLY A 195 4.92 24.95 0.60
CA GLY A 195 5.10 26.42 0.67
C GLY A 195 5.45 27.06 -0.68
N GLU A 196 5.95 26.28 -1.64
CA GLU A 196 6.33 26.73 -2.98
C GLU A 196 5.20 26.47 -3.98
N ASN A 197 4.99 27.39 -4.91
CA ASN A 197 3.94 27.24 -5.93
C ASN A 197 4.15 26.03 -6.85
N GLU A 198 5.39 25.63 -7.10
CA GLU A 198 5.76 24.50 -7.96
C GLU A 198 5.85 23.17 -7.22
N GLY A 199 6.14 23.21 -5.94
CA GLY A 199 6.29 22.03 -5.11
C GLY A 199 4.96 21.35 -4.79
N VAL A 200 4.94 20.02 -4.74
CA VAL A 200 3.85 19.21 -4.19
C VAL A 200 4.39 18.44 -3.01
N GLN A 201 3.88 18.73 -1.82
CA GLN A 201 4.09 17.93 -0.61
C GLN A 201 2.72 17.56 -0.10
N GLN A 202 2.38 16.27 -0.17
CA GLN A 202 1.04 15.79 0.10
C GLN A 202 1.06 14.60 1.05
N LEU A 203 0.21 14.67 2.05
CA LEU A 203 -0.13 13.56 2.92
C LEU A 203 -1.47 12.99 2.46
N GLU A 204 -1.55 11.70 2.25
CA GLU A 204 -2.78 10.97 1.96
C GLU A 204 -3.09 9.99 3.10
N VAL A 205 -4.32 10.00 3.60
CA VAL A 205 -4.81 9.04 4.60
C VAL A 205 -6.13 8.47 4.11
N GLY A 206 -6.24 7.16 4.04
CA GLY A 206 -7.43 6.56 3.48
C GLY A 206 -7.51 5.05 3.61
N VAL A 207 -8.42 4.50 2.83
CA VAL A 207 -8.67 3.06 2.74
C VAL A 207 -8.45 2.57 1.32
N VAL A 208 -7.96 1.36 1.20
CA VAL A 208 -7.80 0.66 -0.07
C VAL A 208 -8.30 -0.76 0.06
N LEU A 209 -8.98 -1.23 -0.96
CA LEU A 209 -9.46 -2.58 -1.10
C LEU A 209 -8.86 -3.21 -2.35
N ASP A 210 -8.04 -4.25 -2.16
CA ASP A 210 -7.59 -5.12 -3.23
C ASP A 210 -8.47 -6.36 -3.30
N ALA A 211 -8.97 -6.66 -4.49
CA ALA A 211 -9.81 -7.82 -4.75
C ALA A 211 -9.18 -8.67 -5.86
N PHE A 212 -8.83 -9.91 -5.56
CA PHE A 212 -8.24 -10.85 -6.52
C PHE A 212 -9.24 -11.89 -7.00
N LEU A 213 -9.07 -12.37 -8.22
CA LEU A 213 -9.97 -13.38 -8.82
C LEU A 213 -9.98 -14.68 -8.01
N ASN A 214 -8.82 -15.11 -7.53
CA ASN A 214 -8.66 -16.33 -6.77
C ASN A 214 -8.20 -16.03 -5.33
N LYS A 215 -8.39 -17.00 -4.42
CA LYS A 215 -7.75 -16.94 -3.09
C LYS A 215 -6.24 -16.89 -3.26
N VAL A 216 -5.60 -15.98 -2.54
CA VAL A 216 -4.15 -15.76 -2.61
C VAL A 216 -3.46 -16.61 -1.54
N PRO A 217 -2.74 -17.67 -1.90
CA PRO A 217 -2.12 -18.59 -0.94
C PRO A 217 -0.85 -17.97 -0.35
N ILE A 218 -1.00 -17.03 0.58
CA ILE A 218 0.13 -16.42 1.30
C ILE A 218 0.66 -17.37 2.37
N MET A 219 -0.26 -18.04 3.08
CA MET A 219 0.04 -18.97 4.16
C MET A 219 -0.58 -20.35 3.88
N ILE A 220 -0.34 -21.31 4.77
CA ILE A 220 -0.97 -22.63 4.75
C ILE A 220 -2.51 -22.51 4.75
N GLU A 221 -3.20 -23.53 4.26
CA GLU A 221 -4.67 -23.48 4.09
C GLU A 221 -5.42 -23.22 5.38
N GLU A 222 -4.96 -23.75 6.50
CA GLU A 222 -5.54 -23.53 7.85
C GLU A 222 -5.52 -22.05 8.28
N ALA A 223 -4.68 -21.21 7.68
CA ALA A 223 -4.65 -19.79 7.94
C ALA A 223 -5.81 -19.00 7.30
N ASN A 224 -6.65 -19.65 6.48
CA ASN A 224 -7.78 -19.06 5.76
C ASN A 224 -7.36 -17.94 4.79
N ASN A 225 -6.72 -18.33 3.71
CA ASN A 225 -6.29 -17.40 2.65
C ASN A 225 -7.47 -16.65 2.03
N GLN A 226 -7.31 -15.35 1.83
CA GLN A 226 -8.35 -14.43 1.42
C GLN A 226 -8.22 -14.04 -0.07
N ARG A 227 -9.32 -13.49 -0.63
CA ARG A 227 -9.34 -12.83 -1.93
C ARG A 227 -9.34 -11.31 -1.80
N PHE A 228 -9.88 -10.80 -0.68
CA PHE A 228 -10.06 -9.40 -0.40
C PHE A 228 -9.10 -8.94 0.68
N PHE A 229 -8.37 -7.87 0.40
CA PHE A 229 -7.39 -7.28 1.33
C PHE A 229 -7.76 -5.81 1.58
N PRO A 230 -8.72 -5.56 2.49
CA PRO A 230 -8.99 -4.21 2.95
C PRO A 230 -7.82 -3.72 3.81
N SER A 231 -7.36 -2.49 3.60
CA SER A 231 -6.33 -1.89 4.42
C SER A 231 -6.50 -0.39 4.56
N ILE A 232 -6.10 0.13 5.71
CA ILE A 232 -5.97 1.56 5.97
C ILE A 232 -4.52 1.93 5.66
N PHE A 233 -4.32 3.08 5.02
CA PHE A 233 -2.98 3.52 4.66
C PHE A 233 -2.77 5.00 4.98
N ILE A 234 -1.51 5.32 5.17
CA ILE A 234 -0.96 6.68 5.18
C ILE A 234 0.15 6.76 4.13
N CYS A 235 0.15 7.78 3.33
CA CYS A 235 1.16 7.98 2.30
C CYS A 235 1.66 9.43 2.32
N TYR A 236 2.97 9.56 2.27
CA TYR A 236 3.63 10.84 2.06
C TYR A 236 4.24 10.87 0.67
N SER A 237 3.92 11.92 -0.10
CA SER A 237 4.40 12.10 -1.46
C SER A 237 4.97 13.49 -1.70
N VAL A 238 6.02 13.52 -2.51
CA VAL A 238 6.72 14.75 -2.93
C VAL A 238 6.73 14.81 -4.44
N GLY A 239 6.56 15.99 -5.00
CA GLY A 239 6.52 16.17 -6.45
C GLY A 239 6.61 17.61 -6.91
N LYS A 240 6.32 17.80 -8.18
CA LYS A 240 6.32 19.11 -8.83
C LYS A 240 5.10 19.29 -9.73
N LYS A 241 4.66 20.56 -9.82
CA LYS A 241 3.70 21.04 -10.81
C LYS A 241 4.48 21.62 -12.00
N TYR A 242 3.99 21.38 -13.19
CA TYR A 242 4.64 21.87 -14.42
C TYR A 242 3.61 22.16 -15.51
N ASP A 243 3.98 23.02 -16.41
CA ASP A 243 3.23 23.25 -17.63
C ASP A 243 3.87 22.47 -18.79
N LYS A 244 3.05 21.76 -19.54
CA LYS A 244 3.49 21.06 -20.74
C LYS A 244 3.29 22.01 -21.92
N ARG A 245 4.36 22.67 -22.33
CA ARG A 245 4.40 23.42 -23.61
C ARG A 245 4.17 22.49 -24.79
#